data_a38cc4f3886e6c9f4f5c0f58fd41f513
#
_entry.id   a38cc4f3886e6c9f4f5c0f58fd41f513
#
_cell.length_a   1.000
_cell.length_b   1.000
_cell.length_c   1.000
_cell.angle_alpha   90.00
_cell.angle_beta   90.00
_cell.angle_gamma   90.00
#
_symmetry.space_group_name_H-M   'P 1'
#
loop_
_entity.id
_entity.type
_entity.pdbx_description
1 polymer ?
#
loop_
_entity_poly.entity_id
_entity_poly.type
_entity_poly.pdbx_seq_one_letter_code
_entity_poly.pdbx_strand_id
1 'polypeptide(L)'
;PGAAQSCPHCGKSFAGRNPGGTLPVGTVLAGRYTVGEMLSIDGEGILYRGAENLGRFRVTIKEYLPITLTAERTAESTLRPKTGSEVLFKTTRMDFADLYRSIQRITPANGLEAVLDVVEANNSVYAILENLGGTPLDQWLENHPGTIRPDDACTMLQPVFEGVAAMHKIGLVHR
;
A
#
# COMPACT_ATOMS: atom_id res chain seq x y z
N PRO A 1 15.90 -2.83 -19.77
CA PRO A 1 15.76 -3.91 -18.81
C PRO A 1 14.33 -4.42 -18.92
N GLY A 2 14.14 -5.63 -19.47
CA GLY A 2 12.84 -6.21 -19.75
C GLY A 2 12.13 -6.55 -18.44
N ALA A 3 10.83 -6.26 -18.35
CA ALA A 3 9.98 -6.73 -17.25
C ALA A 3 10.06 -8.27 -17.21
N ALA A 4 10.26 -8.82 -16.02
CA ALA A 4 10.24 -10.26 -15.82
C ALA A 4 8.88 -10.82 -16.28
N GLN A 5 8.86 -11.84 -17.12
CA GLN A 5 7.60 -12.41 -17.64
C GLN A 5 6.92 -13.36 -16.66
N SER A 6 7.57 -13.72 -15.57
CA SER A 6 7.04 -14.60 -14.53
C SER A 6 7.61 -14.23 -13.16
N CYS A 7 6.85 -14.55 -12.11
CA CYS A 7 7.26 -14.32 -10.73
C CYS A 7 8.51 -15.17 -10.40
N PRO A 8 9.63 -14.57 -9.97
CA PRO A 8 10.82 -15.32 -9.63
C PRO A 8 10.65 -16.25 -8.42
N HIS A 9 9.57 -16.06 -7.64
CA HIS A 9 9.31 -16.82 -6.43
C HIS A 9 8.41 -18.05 -6.69
N CYS A 10 7.38 -17.94 -7.51
CA CYS A 10 6.40 -19.01 -7.73
C CYS A 10 6.22 -19.41 -9.20
N GLY A 11 6.98 -18.82 -10.14
CA GLY A 11 6.90 -19.12 -11.57
C GLY A 11 5.60 -18.68 -12.26
N LYS A 12 4.65 -18.10 -11.55
CA LYS A 12 3.37 -17.65 -12.12
C LYS A 12 3.62 -16.57 -13.17
N SER A 13 3.09 -16.75 -14.38
CA SER A 13 3.18 -15.76 -15.43
C SER A 13 2.52 -14.43 -15.00
N PHE A 14 3.16 -13.32 -15.30
CA PHE A 14 2.60 -11.97 -15.15
C PHE A 14 1.65 -11.62 -16.31
N ALA A 15 0.92 -12.59 -16.81
CA ALA A 15 -0.06 -12.39 -17.89
C ALA A 15 -1.25 -11.47 -17.51
N GLY A 16 -1.39 -11.13 -16.24
CA GLY A 16 -2.32 -10.10 -15.77
C GLY A 16 -1.78 -8.71 -16.10
N ARG A 17 -2.53 -7.92 -16.84
CA ARG A 17 -2.23 -6.51 -17.07
C ARG A 17 -2.95 -5.68 -16.02
N ASN A 18 -2.20 -4.90 -15.24
CA ASN A 18 -2.82 -3.86 -14.44
C ASN A 18 -3.50 -2.83 -15.37
N PRO A 19 -4.59 -2.18 -14.93
CA PRO A 19 -5.28 -1.15 -15.71
C PRO A 19 -4.36 -0.02 -16.16
N GLY A 20 -4.71 0.68 -17.23
CA GLY A 20 -3.99 1.86 -17.69
C GLY A 20 -3.86 2.92 -16.59
N GLY A 21 -2.74 3.63 -16.55
CA GLY A 21 -2.44 4.62 -15.51
C GLY A 21 -1.85 4.04 -14.21
N THR A 22 -1.85 2.71 -14.04
CA THR A 22 -1.21 2.03 -12.90
C THR A 22 0.18 1.51 -13.28
N LEU A 23 0.95 1.00 -12.30
CA LEU A 23 2.24 0.36 -12.60
C LEU A 23 2.02 -0.98 -13.32
N PRO A 24 2.81 -1.27 -14.37
CA PRO A 24 2.82 -2.59 -14.99
C PRO A 24 3.26 -3.67 -13.99
N VAL A 25 2.66 -4.86 -14.10
CA VAL A 25 3.13 -6.04 -13.37
C VAL A 25 4.58 -6.34 -13.77
N GLY A 26 5.42 -6.64 -12.78
CA GLY A 26 6.85 -6.86 -12.99
C GLY A 26 7.72 -5.60 -12.89
N THR A 27 7.13 -4.41 -12.67
CA THR A 27 7.90 -3.19 -12.38
C THR A 27 8.74 -3.40 -11.12
N VAL A 28 10.01 -3.03 -11.18
CA VAL A 28 10.92 -3.16 -10.02
C VAL A 28 11.16 -1.79 -9.41
N LEU A 29 10.83 -1.64 -8.14
CA LEU A 29 11.05 -0.44 -7.34
C LEU A 29 12.33 -0.57 -6.54
N ALA A 30 13.19 0.46 -6.60
CA ALA A 30 14.48 0.55 -5.89
C ALA A 30 15.38 -0.70 -6.08
N GLY A 31 15.25 -1.44 -7.18
CA GLY A 31 15.98 -2.68 -7.41
C GLY A 31 15.62 -3.85 -6.49
N ARG A 32 14.65 -3.66 -5.59
CA ARG A 32 14.35 -4.58 -4.49
C ARG A 32 12.95 -5.13 -4.48
N TYR A 33 11.94 -4.35 -4.86
CA TYR A 33 10.54 -4.74 -4.77
C TYR A 33 9.93 -4.92 -6.15
N THR A 34 9.32 -6.05 -6.43
CA THR A 34 8.61 -6.31 -7.69
C THR A 34 7.11 -6.10 -7.50
N VAL A 35 6.53 -5.24 -8.32
CA VAL A 35 5.10 -4.95 -8.36
C VAL A 35 4.35 -6.10 -9.02
N GLY A 36 3.29 -6.56 -8.39
CA GLY A 36 2.36 -7.59 -8.88
C GLY A 36 1.02 -7.01 -9.35
N GLU A 37 -0.03 -7.80 -9.13
CA GLU A 37 -1.40 -7.42 -9.48
C GLU A 37 -1.90 -6.27 -8.59
N MET A 38 -2.67 -5.35 -9.19
CA MET A 38 -3.44 -4.35 -8.45
C MET A 38 -4.51 -5.04 -7.61
N LEU A 39 -4.61 -4.66 -6.34
CA LEU A 39 -5.61 -5.17 -5.41
C LEU A 39 -6.81 -4.24 -5.33
N SER A 40 -6.55 -2.95 -5.14
CA SER A 40 -7.57 -1.92 -5.01
C SER A 40 -7.03 -0.55 -5.38
N ILE A 41 -7.95 0.38 -5.60
CA ILE A 41 -7.69 1.80 -5.78
C ILE A 41 -8.61 2.57 -4.85
N ASP A 42 -8.09 3.57 -4.17
CA ASP A 42 -8.83 4.48 -3.31
C ASP A 42 -8.53 5.95 -3.67
N GLY A 43 -9.04 6.90 -2.87
CA GLY A 43 -8.84 8.33 -3.12
C GLY A 43 -7.39 8.80 -2.97
N GLU A 44 -6.56 8.06 -2.26
CA GLU A 44 -5.18 8.40 -1.97
C GLU A 44 -4.18 7.70 -2.90
N GLY A 45 -4.55 6.52 -3.40
CA GLY A 45 -3.61 5.75 -4.20
C GLY A 45 -4.07 4.36 -4.61
N ILE A 46 -3.10 3.52 -4.89
CA ILE A 46 -3.29 2.17 -5.39
C ILE A 46 -2.58 1.18 -4.48
N LEU A 47 -3.25 0.07 -4.23
CA LEU A 47 -2.69 -1.06 -3.52
C LEU A 47 -2.34 -2.18 -4.52
N TYR A 48 -1.10 -2.67 -4.45
CA TYR A 48 -0.63 -3.79 -5.26
C TYR A 48 -0.16 -4.95 -4.38
N ARG A 49 -0.29 -6.14 -4.90
CA ARG A 49 0.56 -7.25 -4.44
C ARG A 49 1.98 -6.98 -4.84
N GLY A 50 2.94 -7.41 -4.03
CA GLY A 50 4.35 -7.28 -4.35
C GLY A 50 5.17 -8.42 -3.78
N ALA A 51 6.44 -8.44 -4.17
CA ALA A 51 7.43 -9.35 -3.62
C ALA A 51 8.74 -8.60 -3.35
N GLU A 52 9.34 -8.87 -2.21
CA GLU A 52 10.72 -8.49 -1.91
C GLU A 52 11.66 -9.50 -2.54
N ASN A 53 12.61 -9.02 -3.37
CA ASN A 53 13.38 -9.90 -4.26
C ASN A 53 14.52 -10.65 -3.54
N LEU A 54 15.13 -10.07 -2.51
CA LEU A 54 16.27 -10.65 -1.79
C LEU A 54 15.81 -11.71 -0.78
N GLY A 55 14.90 -11.34 0.11
CA GLY A 55 14.33 -12.23 1.12
C GLY A 55 13.22 -13.14 0.57
N ARG A 56 12.75 -12.91 -0.65
CA ARG A 56 11.74 -13.70 -1.35
C ARG A 56 10.43 -13.85 -0.57
N PHE A 57 9.99 -12.78 0.09
CA PHE A 57 8.71 -12.77 0.79
C PHE A 57 7.70 -11.84 0.13
N ARG A 58 6.42 -12.08 0.43
CA ARG A 58 5.32 -11.27 -0.10
C ARG A 58 5.22 -9.97 0.67
N VAL A 59 4.93 -8.89 -0.06
CA VAL A 59 4.64 -7.58 0.50
C VAL A 59 3.36 -7.02 -0.13
N THR A 60 2.77 -6.04 0.52
CA THR A 60 1.76 -5.18 -0.06
C THR A 60 2.43 -3.84 -0.38
N ILE A 61 2.15 -3.26 -1.55
CA ILE A 61 2.75 -1.99 -1.98
C ILE A 61 1.62 -0.99 -2.13
N LYS A 62 1.61 0.06 -1.30
CA LYS A 62 0.69 1.19 -1.45
C LYS A 62 1.39 2.33 -2.16
N GLU A 63 0.92 2.67 -3.35
CA GLU A 63 1.43 3.78 -4.16
C GLU A 63 0.61 5.04 -3.91
N TYR A 64 1.26 6.16 -3.66
CA TYR A 64 0.64 7.47 -3.72
C TYR A 64 0.24 7.79 -5.16
N LEU A 65 -1.06 7.88 -5.44
CA LEU A 65 -1.61 8.25 -6.75
C LEU A 65 -2.95 8.97 -6.59
N PRO A 66 -2.94 10.27 -6.29
CA PRO A 66 -4.16 11.04 -6.15
C PRO A 66 -4.77 11.28 -7.54
N ILE A 67 -5.83 10.56 -7.87
CA ILE A 67 -6.49 10.60 -9.19
C ILE A 67 -6.95 12.03 -9.53
N THR A 68 -7.36 12.79 -8.52
CA THR A 68 -7.82 14.17 -8.72
C THR A 68 -6.71 15.12 -9.14
N LEU A 69 -5.46 14.87 -8.75
CA LEU A 69 -4.29 15.71 -9.01
C LEU A 69 -3.39 15.18 -10.13
N THR A 70 -3.55 13.91 -10.51
CA THR A 70 -2.70 13.27 -11.53
C THR A 70 -3.34 13.38 -12.90
N ALA A 71 -2.57 13.83 -13.90
CA ALA A 71 -2.99 13.88 -15.30
C ALA A 71 -2.78 12.52 -15.97
N GLU A 72 -1.58 11.97 -15.86
CA GLU A 72 -1.19 10.74 -16.54
C GLU A 72 0.02 10.08 -15.87
N ARG A 73 0.27 8.82 -16.25
CA ARG A 73 1.54 8.14 -16.04
C ARG A 73 2.26 8.02 -17.38
N THR A 74 3.51 8.42 -17.43
CA THR A 74 4.33 8.31 -18.66
C THR A 74 4.70 6.85 -18.96
N ALA A 75 5.23 6.62 -20.17
CA ALA A 75 5.75 5.30 -20.56
C ALA A 75 6.89 4.80 -19.63
N GLU A 76 7.65 5.73 -19.04
CA GLU A 76 8.70 5.44 -18.04
C GLU A 76 8.14 5.29 -16.62
N SER A 77 6.83 5.13 -16.48
CA SER A 77 6.11 4.96 -15.21
C SER A 77 6.07 6.19 -14.30
N THR A 78 6.52 7.36 -14.75
CA THR A 78 6.54 8.59 -13.95
C THR A 78 5.16 9.26 -13.93
N LEU A 79 4.71 9.69 -12.75
CA LEU A 79 3.47 10.45 -12.60
C LEU A 79 3.66 11.91 -13.02
N ARG A 80 2.70 12.42 -13.79
CA ARG A 80 2.60 13.85 -14.13
C ARG A 80 1.38 14.44 -13.43
N PRO A 81 1.55 15.49 -12.62
CA PRO A 81 0.43 16.23 -12.06
C PRO A 81 -0.35 16.97 -13.15
N LYS A 82 -1.61 17.28 -12.86
CA LYS A 82 -2.40 18.19 -13.70
C LYS A 82 -1.81 19.59 -13.64
N THR A 83 -1.91 20.31 -14.75
CA THR A 83 -1.50 21.72 -14.82
C THR A 83 -2.19 22.55 -13.74
N GLY A 84 -1.41 23.29 -12.97
CA GLY A 84 -1.89 24.08 -11.83
C GLY A 84 -2.05 23.29 -10.51
N SER A 85 -1.80 21.98 -10.52
CA SER A 85 -1.87 21.14 -9.32
C SER A 85 -0.49 20.71 -8.79
N GLU A 86 0.59 21.18 -9.39
CA GLU A 86 1.97 20.71 -9.13
C GLU A 86 2.38 20.90 -7.69
N VAL A 87 2.06 22.04 -7.10
CA VAL A 87 2.39 22.37 -5.70
C VAL A 87 1.63 21.45 -4.75
N LEU A 88 0.30 21.33 -4.95
CA LEU A 88 -0.54 20.47 -4.10
C LEU A 88 -0.13 19.00 -4.23
N PHE A 89 0.12 18.53 -5.46
CA PHE A 89 0.60 17.18 -5.72
C PHE A 89 1.92 16.89 -4.97
N LYS A 90 2.88 17.84 -5.03
CA LYS A 90 4.16 17.71 -4.33
C LYS A 90 3.96 17.68 -2.81
N THR A 91 3.14 18.59 -2.27
CA THR A 91 2.88 18.69 -0.83
C THR A 91 2.25 17.40 -0.30
N THR A 92 1.14 16.96 -0.92
CA THR A 92 0.44 15.75 -0.48
C THR A 92 1.27 14.47 -0.70
N ARG A 93 2.17 14.45 -1.69
CA ARG A 93 3.16 13.38 -1.85
C ARG A 93 4.14 13.34 -0.68
N MET A 94 4.62 14.49 -0.23
CA MET A 94 5.50 14.58 0.94
C MET A 94 4.77 14.17 2.21
N ASP A 95 3.53 14.62 2.39
CA ASP A 95 2.69 14.25 3.53
C ASP A 95 2.48 12.73 3.59
N PHE A 96 2.24 12.08 2.44
CA PHE A 96 2.15 10.63 2.33
C PHE A 96 3.45 9.94 2.76
N ALA A 97 4.60 10.41 2.28
CA ALA A 97 5.90 9.86 2.66
C ALA A 97 6.14 9.98 4.17
N ASP A 98 5.87 11.16 4.74
CA ASP A 98 6.09 11.44 6.16
C ASP A 98 5.13 10.66 7.06
N LEU A 99 3.88 10.44 6.62
CA LEU A 99 2.91 9.58 7.29
C LEU A 99 3.47 8.16 7.42
N TYR A 100 3.84 7.53 6.31
CA TYR A 100 4.32 6.14 6.33
C TYR A 100 5.65 5.98 7.04
N ARG A 101 6.57 6.94 6.94
CA ARG A 101 7.81 6.97 7.73
C ARG A 101 7.53 7.09 9.24
N SER A 102 6.50 7.84 9.61
CA SER A 102 6.11 7.98 11.01
C SER A 102 5.50 6.67 11.54
N ILE A 103 4.65 6.00 10.75
CA ILE A 103 4.11 4.68 11.10
C ILE A 103 5.24 3.64 11.18
N GLN A 104 6.22 3.68 10.27
CA GLN A 104 7.37 2.78 10.28
C GLN A 104 8.14 2.82 11.61
N ARG A 105 8.24 3.98 12.25
CA ARG A 105 8.94 4.15 13.53
C ARG A 105 8.23 3.51 14.72
N ILE A 106 6.93 3.32 14.64
CA ILE A 106 6.12 2.73 15.72
C ILE A 106 5.71 1.28 15.43
N THR A 107 6.01 0.76 14.24
CA THR A 107 5.75 -0.65 13.91
C THR A 107 7.01 -1.51 14.16
N PRO A 108 6.86 -2.80 14.54
CA PRO A 108 5.57 -3.47 14.73
C PRO A 108 4.86 -3.03 16.01
N ALA A 109 3.55 -2.76 15.89
CA ALA A 109 2.67 -2.51 17.03
C ALA A 109 1.38 -3.30 16.82
N ASN A 110 0.73 -3.75 17.89
CA ASN A 110 -0.55 -4.45 17.79
C ASN A 110 -1.55 -3.62 16.97
N GLY A 111 -2.26 -4.28 16.06
CA GLY A 111 -3.30 -3.68 15.25
C GLY A 111 -2.84 -2.73 14.14
N LEU A 112 -1.54 -2.59 13.92
CA LEU A 112 -0.98 -1.86 12.78
C LEU A 112 -0.21 -2.79 11.85
N GLU A 113 -0.48 -2.68 10.56
CA GLU A 113 0.30 -3.32 9.52
C GLU A 113 1.72 -2.71 9.51
N ALA A 114 2.75 -3.55 9.53
CA ALA A 114 4.12 -3.06 9.59
C ALA A 114 4.52 -2.39 8.26
N VAL A 115 5.06 -1.17 8.36
CA VAL A 115 5.70 -0.49 7.24
C VAL A 115 7.16 -0.94 7.17
N LEU A 116 7.49 -1.73 6.16
CA LEU A 116 8.82 -2.31 5.98
C LEU A 116 9.79 -1.31 5.35
N ASP A 117 9.29 -0.50 4.41
CA ASP A 117 10.10 0.47 3.68
C ASP A 117 9.23 1.59 3.09
N VAL A 118 9.84 2.73 2.77
CA VAL A 118 9.21 3.84 2.04
C VAL A 118 10.12 4.24 0.90
N VAL A 119 9.72 3.94 -0.33
CA VAL A 119 10.49 4.13 -1.56
C VAL A 119 9.96 5.34 -2.32
N GLU A 120 10.84 6.27 -2.69
CA GLU A 120 10.52 7.38 -3.58
C GLU A 120 11.04 7.09 -4.99
N ALA A 121 10.14 6.99 -5.95
CA ALA A 121 10.46 6.77 -7.36
C ALA A 121 9.31 7.27 -8.25
N ASN A 122 9.56 7.42 -9.56
CA ASN A 122 8.53 7.68 -10.57
C ASN A 122 7.66 8.93 -10.27
N ASN A 123 8.21 9.93 -9.61
CA ASN A 123 7.48 11.10 -9.07
C ASN A 123 6.31 10.69 -8.15
N SER A 124 6.44 9.54 -7.48
CA SER A 124 5.49 8.99 -6.50
C SER A 124 6.22 8.51 -5.24
N VAL A 125 5.47 8.00 -4.28
CA VAL A 125 5.96 7.34 -3.06
C VAL A 125 5.25 6.01 -2.92
N TYR A 126 6.00 5.01 -2.53
CA TYR A 126 5.54 3.64 -2.31
C TYR A 126 5.79 3.23 -0.87
N ALA A 127 4.74 3.01 -0.11
CA ALA A 127 4.84 2.36 1.19
C ALA A 127 4.86 0.84 0.98
N ILE A 128 5.90 0.20 1.46
CA ILE A 128 6.05 -1.26 1.41
C ILE A 128 5.56 -1.81 2.74
N LEU A 129 4.49 -2.56 2.71
CA LEU A 129 3.78 -3.05 3.87
C LEU A 129 3.96 -4.56 4.01
N GLU A 130 3.92 -5.04 5.23
CA GLU A 130 3.86 -6.47 5.51
C GLU A 130 2.59 -7.08 4.90
N ASN A 131 2.69 -8.27 4.31
CA ASN A 131 1.50 -8.99 3.83
C ASN A 131 0.98 -9.90 4.94
N LEU A 132 -0.03 -9.45 5.66
CA LEU A 132 -0.61 -10.18 6.80
C LEU A 132 -1.50 -11.36 6.40
N GLY A 133 -1.96 -11.43 5.15
CA GLY A 133 -2.74 -12.55 4.60
C GLY A 133 -4.07 -12.80 5.33
N GLY A 134 -4.66 -11.79 5.93
CA GLY A 134 -5.93 -11.88 6.66
C GLY A 134 -7.17 -11.79 5.76
N THR A 135 -8.33 -11.95 6.36
CA THR A 135 -9.63 -11.67 5.76
C THR A 135 -10.12 -10.30 6.23
N PRO A 136 -10.53 -9.38 5.34
CA PRO A 136 -11.15 -8.12 5.73
C PRO A 136 -12.36 -8.33 6.64
N LEU A 137 -12.54 -7.44 7.62
CA LEU A 137 -13.58 -7.59 8.64
C LEU A 137 -15.00 -7.61 8.05
N ASP A 138 -15.27 -6.84 7.02
CA ASP A 138 -16.52 -6.84 6.27
C ASP A 138 -16.81 -8.21 5.67
N GLN A 139 -15.86 -8.81 4.96
CA GLN A 139 -15.99 -10.17 4.42
C GLN A 139 -16.11 -11.22 5.53
N TRP A 140 -15.40 -11.04 6.65
CA TRP A 140 -15.53 -11.94 7.77
C TRP A 140 -16.94 -11.89 8.35
N LEU A 141 -17.52 -10.71 8.52
CA LEU A 141 -18.90 -10.52 9.00
C LEU A 141 -19.92 -11.14 8.06
N GLU A 142 -19.76 -10.98 6.75
CA GLU A 142 -20.63 -11.61 5.74
C GLU A 142 -20.61 -13.14 5.84
N ASN A 143 -19.46 -13.73 6.11
CA ASN A 143 -19.30 -15.19 6.26
C ASN A 143 -19.71 -15.72 7.64
N HIS A 144 -19.92 -14.83 8.62
CA HIS A 144 -20.33 -15.19 9.99
C HIS A 144 -21.61 -14.43 10.35
N PRO A 145 -22.75 -14.71 9.66
CA PRO A 145 -24.01 -14.04 9.95
C PRO A 145 -24.48 -14.39 11.36
N GLY A 146 -24.71 -13.39 12.18
CA GLY A 146 -25.20 -13.55 13.56
C GLY A 146 -24.90 -12.33 14.40
N THR A 147 -25.31 -12.40 15.67
CA THR A 147 -25.03 -11.35 16.64
C THR A 147 -23.74 -11.65 17.36
N ILE A 148 -22.77 -10.72 17.29
CA ILE A 148 -21.53 -10.79 18.07
C ILE A 148 -21.83 -10.23 19.45
N ARG A 149 -21.46 -10.95 20.51
CA ARG A 149 -21.60 -10.43 21.88
C ARG A 149 -20.64 -9.24 22.06
N PRO A 150 -21.02 -8.24 22.88
CA PRO A 150 -20.18 -7.05 23.11
C PRO A 150 -18.74 -7.40 23.56
N ASP A 151 -18.59 -8.37 24.46
CA ASP A 151 -17.27 -8.78 24.98
C ASP A 151 -16.39 -9.41 23.90
N ASP A 152 -16.98 -10.21 23.01
CA ASP A 152 -16.27 -10.82 21.89
C ASP A 152 -15.84 -9.74 20.87
N ALA A 153 -16.70 -8.75 20.61
CA ALA A 153 -16.39 -7.62 19.76
C ALA A 153 -15.25 -6.76 20.35
N CYS A 154 -15.31 -6.47 21.65
CA CYS A 154 -14.23 -5.76 22.33
C CYS A 154 -12.90 -6.51 22.24
N THR A 155 -12.91 -7.82 22.47
CA THR A 155 -11.70 -8.64 22.37
C THR A 155 -11.14 -8.65 20.95
N MET A 156 -12.00 -8.78 19.93
CA MET A 156 -11.59 -8.77 18.52
C MET A 156 -11.00 -7.42 18.11
N LEU A 157 -11.55 -6.31 18.59
CA LEU A 157 -11.14 -4.96 18.21
C LEU A 157 -10.04 -4.38 19.11
N GLN A 158 -9.68 -5.04 20.20
CA GLN A 158 -8.63 -4.56 21.11
C GLN A 158 -7.32 -4.22 20.39
N PRO A 159 -6.77 -5.02 19.47
CA PRO A 159 -5.55 -4.66 18.75
C PRO A 159 -5.72 -3.39 17.91
N VAL A 160 -6.92 -3.16 17.35
CA VAL A 160 -7.21 -1.93 16.57
C VAL A 160 -7.14 -0.70 17.49
N PHE A 161 -7.72 -0.77 18.68
CA PHE A 161 -7.64 0.33 19.67
C PHE A 161 -6.21 0.59 20.12
N GLU A 162 -5.41 -0.45 20.33
CA GLU A 162 -3.99 -0.34 20.67
C GLU A 162 -3.20 0.33 19.55
N GLY A 163 -3.43 -0.05 18.28
CA GLY A 163 -2.81 0.55 17.11
C GLY A 163 -3.17 2.03 16.97
N VAL A 164 -4.46 2.37 17.11
CA VAL A 164 -4.93 3.77 17.07
C VAL A 164 -4.29 4.57 18.20
N ALA A 165 -4.23 4.03 19.42
CA ALA A 165 -3.57 4.69 20.54
C ALA A 165 -2.08 4.92 20.31
N ALA A 166 -1.39 3.99 19.64
CA ALA A 166 0.01 4.16 19.26
C ALA A 166 0.20 5.30 18.24
N MET A 167 -0.69 5.40 17.26
CA MET A 167 -0.69 6.52 16.29
C MET A 167 -0.94 7.86 16.99
N HIS A 168 -1.94 7.93 17.88
CA HIS A 168 -2.27 9.17 18.60
C HIS A 168 -1.10 9.67 19.47
N LYS A 169 -0.31 8.78 20.08
CA LYS A 169 0.87 9.14 20.87
C LYS A 169 1.93 9.91 20.09
N ILE A 170 1.99 9.72 18.78
CA ILE A 170 2.91 10.43 17.88
C ILE A 170 2.21 11.55 17.08
N GLY A 171 0.98 11.90 17.46
CA GLY A 171 0.21 12.98 16.82
C GLY A 171 -0.46 12.62 15.50
N LEU A 172 -0.47 11.35 15.09
CA LEU A 172 -1.19 10.90 13.91
C LEU A 172 -2.65 10.60 14.26
N VAL A 173 -3.56 11.18 13.50
CA VAL A 173 -5.01 10.97 13.63
C VAL A 173 -5.53 10.29 12.37
N HIS A 174 -6.23 9.18 12.52
CA HIS A 174 -6.96 8.53 11.44
C HIS A 174 -8.23 9.36 11.16
N ARG A 175 -8.27 10.03 10.03
CA ARG A 175 -9.37 10.93 9.60
C ARG A 175 -10.43 10.18 8.83
#